data_524bef361efd04617120a293ca5d19bc
#
_entry.id   524bef361efd04617120a293ca5d19bc
#
_cell.length_a   1.000
_cell.length_b   1.000
_cell.length_c   1.000
_cell.angle_alpha   90.00
_cell.angle_beta   90.00
_cell.angle_gamma   90.00
#
_symmetry.space_group_name_H-M   'P 1'
#
loop_
_entity.id
_entity.type
_entity.pdbx_description
1 polymer ?
#
loop_
_entity_poly.entity_id
_entity_poly.type
_entity_poly.pdbx_seq_one_letter_code
_entity_poly.pdbx_strand_id
1 'polypeptide(L)'
;EAAQLPRVLEDTDFVVINGNFAVSSGLKLSQAIVLEKTPDQYLNVVAVKAGNEGTPWARDLAAAYRSAEFKAVVDSDFAGYAKPAFLK
;
A
#
# COMPACT_ATOMS: atom_id res chain seq x y z
N GLU A 1 4.53 -15.61 11.62
CA GLU A 1 4.96 -14.44 10.84
C GLU A 1 3.81 -13.87 10.01
N ALA A 2 3.77 -12.55 9.83
CA ALA A 2 2.69 -11.87 9.12
C ALA A 2 2.49 -12.37 7.69
N ALA A 3 3.57 -12.71 7.00
CA ALA A 3 3.51 -13.24 5.63
C ALA A 3 2.81 -14.61 5.53
N GLN A 4 2.64 -15.32 6.64
CA GLN A 4 1.95 -16.61 6.68
C GLN A 4 0.44 -16.48 6.90
N LEU A 5 -0.04 -15.29 7.31
CA LEU A 5 -1.44 -15.08 7.68
C LEU A 5 -2.44 -15.43 6.57
N PRO A 6 -2.18 -15.16 5.29
CA PRO A 6 -3.11 -15.56 4.24
C PRO A 6 -3.39 -17.06 4.17
N ARG A 7 -2.38 -17.88 4.50
CA ARG A 7 -2.53 -19.35 4.50
C ARG A 7 -3.35 -19.86 5.68
N VAL A 8 -3.31 -19.13 6.80
CA VAL A 8 -4.03 -19.48 8.02
C VAL A 8 -5.54 -19.33 7.85
N LEU A 9 -5.96 -18.55 6.86
CA LEU A 9 -7.38 -18.29 6.59
C LEU A 9 -8.18 -19.58 6.35
N GLU A 10 -7.55 -20.62 5.78
CA GLU A 10 -8.19 -21.91 5.56
C GLU A 10 -8.45 -22.68 6.86
N ASP A 11 -7.66 -22.41 7.90
CA ASP A 11 -7.67 -23.13 9.17
C ASP A 11 -8.38 -22.37 10.30
N THR A 12 -8.85 -21.15 10.02
CA THR A 12 -9.48 -20.28 11.04
C THR A 12 -10.77 -19.69 10.51
N ASP A 13 -11.66 -19.29 11.42
CA ASP A 13 -12.89 -18.60 11.05
C ASP A 13 -12.63 -17.16 10.64
N PHE A 14 -11.69 -16.48 11.32
CA PHE A 14 -11.31 -15.10 11.05
C PHE A 14 -9.80 -14.92 11.20
N VAL A 15 -9.24 -14.03 10.42
CA VAL A 15 -7.82 -13.65 10.50
C VAL A 15 -7.67 -12.17 10.20
N VAL A 16 -6.75 -11.52 10.91
CA VAL A 16 -6.36 -10.13 10.64
C VAL A 16 -5.05 -10.19 9.84
N ILE A 17 -5.08 -9.63 8.63
CA ILE A 17 -3.95 -9.69 7.68
C ILE A 17 -3.56 -8.27 7.28
N ASN A 18 -2.26 -7.96 7.31
CA ASN A 18 -1.75 -6.73 6.72
C ASN A 18 -2.05 -6.69 5.23
N GLY A 19 -2.55 -5.55 4.74
CA GLY A 19 -3.02 -5.43 3.36
C GLY A 19 -2.00 -5.83 2.29
N ASN A 20 -0.73 -5.47 2.47
CA ASN A 20 0.33 -5.85 1.54
C ASN A 20 0.51 -7.38 1.42
N PHE A 21 0.40 -8.11 2.53
CA PHE A 21 0.46 -9.58 2.50
C PHE A 21 -0.79 -10.20 1.89
N ALA A 22 -1.96 -9.59 2.11
CA ALA A 22 -3.19 -10.04 1.47
C ALA A 22 -3.08 -9.92 -0.06
N VAL A 23 -2.70 -8.76 -0.57
CA VAL A 23 -2.58 -8.52 -2.01
C VAL A 23 -1.50 -9.40 -2.64
N SER A 24 -0.34 -9.53 -2.00
CA SER A 24 0.74 -10.37 -2.54
C SER A 24 0.40 -11.87 -2.60
N SER A 25 -0.57 -12.30 -1.81
CA SER A 25 -1.06 -13.69 -1.84
C SER A 25 -2.26 -13.90 -2.77
N GLY A 26 -2.68 -12.86 -3.49
CA GLY A 26 -3.79 -12.93 -4.42
C GLY A 26 -5.16 -12.59 -3.84
N LEU A 27 -5.23 -12.21 -2.56
CA LEU A 27 -6.46 -11.75 -1.96
C LEU A 27 -6.74 -10.31 -2.37
N LYS A 28 -8.02 -9.97 -2.50
CA LYS A 28 -8.45 -8.60 -2.79
C LYS A 28 -8.95 -7.95 -1.51
N LEU A 29 -8.57 -6.70 -1.27
CA LEU A 29 -9.02 -5.96 -0.09
C LEU A 29 -10.55 -5.78 -0.08
N SER A 30 -11.16 -5.72 -1.26
CA SER A 30 -12.63 -5.64 -1.39
C SER A 30 -13.36 -6.87 -0.84
N GLN A 31 -12.68 -7.98 -0.62
CA GLN A 31 -13.22 -9.20 -0.04
C GLN A 31 -13.15 -9.23 1.49
N ALA A 32 -12.50 -8.25 2.10
CA ALA A 32 -12.40 -8.17 3.55
C ALA A 32 -13.77 -7.89 4.18
N ILE A 33 -14.04 -8.51 5.32
CA ILE A 33 -15.24 -8.24 6.11
C ILE A 33 -15.18 -6.80 6.65
N VAL A 34 -14.01 -6.40 7.14
CA VAL A 34 -13.74 -5.06 7.66
C VAL A 34 -12.34 -4.64 7.23
N LEU A 35 -12.21 -3.40 6.77
CA LEU A 35 -10.91 -2.77 6.53
C LEU A 35 -10.65 -1.74 7.61
N GLU A 36 -9.46 -1.77 8.19
CA GLU A 36 -9.03 -0.76 9.14
C GLU A 36 -8.94 0.60 8.47
N LYS A 37 -9.43 1.63 9.14
CA LYS A 37 -9.19 3.01 8.72
C LYS A 37 -7.79 3.41 9.17
N THR A 38 -6.82 3.31 8.26
CA THR A 38 -5.42 3.58 8.55
C THR A 38 -5.20 5.08 8.78
N PRO A 39 -4.68 5.49 9.96
CA PRO A 39 -4.27 6.87 10.17
C PRO A 39 -3.11 7.28 9.25
N ASP A 40 -3.06 8.56 8.88
CA ASP A 40 -2.06 9.07 7.93
C ASP A 40 -0.62 8.81 8.35
N GLN A 41 -0.34 8.76 9.65
CA GLN A 41 1.01 8.51 10.17
C GLN A 41 1.55 7.11 9.83
N TYR A 42 0.69 6.20 9.43
CA TYR A 42 1.09 4.84 9.02
C TYR A 42 1.21 4.67 7.51
N LEU A 43 0.98 5.73 6.75
CA LEU A 43 1.22 5.68 5.30
C LEU A 43 2.71 5.50 5.02
N ASN A 44 3.01 4.66 4.04
CA ASN A 44 4.38 4.47 3.60
C ASN A 44 4.91 5.75 2.93
N VAL A 45 6.19 5.99 3.11
CA VAL A 45 6.85 7.16 2.55
C VAL A 45 8.13 6.75 1.82
N VAL A 46 8.54 7.55 0.86
CA VAL A 46 9.86 7.44 0.25
C VAL A 46 10.77 8.44 0.95
N ALA A 47 11.82 7.93 1.58
CA ALA A 47 12.78 8.74 2.32
C ALA A 47 14.10 8.87 1.56
N VAL A 48 14.68 10.05 1.56
CA VAL A 48 16.01 10.30 1.03
C VAL A 48 16.88 10.95 2.11
N LYS A 49 18.19 10.83 1.95
CA LYS A 49 19.12 11.49 2.88
C LYS A 49 18.92 13.00 2.84
N ALA A 50 18.97 13.63 4.01
CA ALA A 50 18.87 15.10 4.10
C ALA A 50 19.91 15.77 3.20
N GLY A 51 19.46 16.77 2.44
CA GLY A 51 20.27 17.46 1.44
C GLY A 51 20.15 16.91 0.01
N ASN A 52 19.56 15.70 -0.14
CA ASN A 52 19.39 15.08 -1.46
C ASN A 52 18.00 15.32 -2.08
N GLU A 53 17.09 15.97 -1.37
CA GLU A 53 15.70 16.18 -1.82
C GLU A 53 15.60 17.00 -3.11
N GLY A 54 16.56 17.87 -3.39
CA GLY A 54 16.61 18.67 -4.60
C GLY A 54 17.39 18.07 -5.76
N THR A 55 17.93 16.87 -5.59
CA THR A 55 18.71 16.22 -6.66
C THR A 55 17.81 15.80 -7.84
N PRO A 56 18.35 15.71 -9.07
CA PRO A 56 17.54 15.28 -10.21
C PRO A 56 16.88 13.91 -10.02
N TRP A 57 17.60 12.94 -9.47
CA TRP A 57 17.05 11.61 -9.23
C TRP A 57 15.94 11.60 -8.19
N ALA A 58 16.04 12.43 -7.15
CA ALA A 58 14.98 12.53 -6.13
C ALA A 58 13.72 13.17 -6.74
N ARG A 59 13.88 14.16 -7.59
CA ARG A 59 12.77 14.80 -8.32
C ARG A 59 12.11 13.83 -9.29
N ASP A 60 12.89 13.03 -10.00
CA ASP A 60 12.37 12.01 -10.92
C ASP A 60 11.58 10.94 -10.16
N LEU A 61 12.07 10.52 -9.00
CA LEU A 61 11.38 9.57 -8.15
C LEU A 61 10.03 10.13 -7.67
N ALA A 62 10.02 11.38 -7.20
CA ALA A 62 8.80 12.04 -6.78
C ALA A 62 7.80 12.18 -7.94
N ALA A 63 8.29 12.52 -9.13
CA ALA A 63 7.45 12.63 -10.33
C ALA A 63 6.84 11.27 -10.71
N ALA A 64 7.60 10.19 -10.59
CA ALA A 64 7.11 8.84 -10.87
C ALA A 64 5.95 8.45 -9.94
N TYR A 65 6.06 8.74 -8.64
CA TYR A 65 4.99 8.48 -7.68
C TYR A 65 3.75 9.35 -7.88
N ARG A 66 3.89 10.48 -8.55
CA ARG A 66 2.77 11.38 -8.87
C ARG A 66 2.23 11.20 -10.28
N SER A 67 2.74 10.23 -11.02
CA SER A 67 2.32 9.99 -12.40
C SER A 67 0.92 9.39 -12.48
N ALA A 68 0.27 9.59 -13.61
CA ALA A 68 -1.03 8.98 -13.90
C ALA A 68 -0.94 7.45 -13.95
N GLU A 69 0.19 6.94 -14.44
CA GLU A 69 0.45 5.50 -14.52
C GLU A 69 0.51 4.87 -13.12
N PHE A 70 1.21 5.50 -12.19
CA PHE A 70 1.27 5.02 -10.81
C PHE A 70 -0.10 5.06 -10.15
N LYS A 71 -0.85 6.16 -10.34
CA LYS A 71 -2.20 6.27 -9.81
C LYS A 71 -3.11 5.17 -10.36
N ALA A 72 -3.01 4.86 -11.64
CA ALA A 72 -3.81 3.80 -12.24
C ALA A 72 -3.53 2.43 -11.61
N VAL A 73 -2.25 2.11 -11.36
CA VAL A 73 -1.88 0.87 -10.68
C VAL A 73 -2.42 0.82 -9.25
N VAL A 74 -2.30 1.92 -8.51
CA VAL A 74 -2.83 1.99 -7.14
C VAL A 74 -4.35 1.82 -7.14
N ASP A 75 -5.04 2.46 -8.05
CA ASP A 75 -6.50 2.38 -8.11
C ASP A 75 -7.00 0.97 -8.50
N SER A 76 -6.25 0.25 -9.35
CA SER A 76 -6.65 -1.10 -9.78
C SER A 76 -6.16 -2.20 -8.86
N ASP A 77 -4.86 -2.24 -8.56
CA ASP A 77 -4.23 -3.37 -7.87
C ASP A 77 -4.27 -3.24 -6.35
N PHE A 78 -4.42 -2.02 -5.86
CA PHE A 78 -4.43 -1.70 -4.44
C PHE A 78 -5.73 -1.02 -4.01
N ALA A 79 -6.82 -1.35 -4.66
CA ALA A 79 -8.14 -0.83 -4.29
C ALA A 79 -8.47 -1.18 -2.83
N GLY A 80 -8.85 -0.18 -2.05
CA GLY A 80 -9.13 -0.34 -0.62
C GLY A 80 -7.99 0.06 0.31
N TYR A 81 -6.78 0.29 -0.23
CA TYR A 81 -5.68 0.86 0.56
C TYR A 81 -5.93 2.33 0.89
N ALA A 82 -5.44 2.75 2.06
CA ALA A 82 -5.39 4.17 2.39
C ALA A 82 -4.45 4.89 1.41
N LYS A 83 -4.89 6.03 0.89
CA LYS A 83 -4.13 6.80 -0.09
C LYS A 83 -3.70 8.14 0.47
N PRO A 84 -2.47 8.59 0.19
CA PRO A 84 -2.09 9.97 0.45
C PRO A 84 -2.90 10.93 -0.43
N ALA A 85 -2.95 12.21 -0.04
CA ALA A 85 -3.79 13.20 -0.71
C ALA A 85 -3.51 13.33 -2.22
N PHE A 86 -2.25 13.19 -2.63
CA PHE A 86 -1.87 13.35 -4.05
C PHE A 86 -2.33 12.20 -4.95
N LEU A 87 -2.81 11.10 -4.38
CA LEU A 87 -3.37 9.95 -5.13
C LEU A 87 -4.90 9.89 -5.10
N LYS A 88 -5.53 10.80 -4.39
CA LYS A 88 -6.99 10.86 -4.30
C LYS A 88 -7.64 11.52 -5.51
#